data_94aa3cf64832a655bbe6ceb6f2b9b5fe
#
_entry.id   94aa3cf64832a655bbe6ceb6f2b9b5fe
#
_cell.length_a   1.000
_cell.length_b   1.000
_cell.length_c   1.000
_cell.angle_alpha   90.00
_cell.angle_beta   90.00
_cell.angle_gamma   90.00
#
_symmetry.space_group_name_H-M   'P 1'
#
loop_
_entity.id
_entity.type
_entity.pdbx_description
1 polymer ?
#
loop_
_entity_poly.entity_id
_entity_poly.type
_entity_poly.pdbx_seq_one_letter_code
_entity_poly.pdbx_strand_id
1 'polypeptide(L)'
;MRVNDKQKNIMKLLWDFDSLRESQIMKLCNCSETDINNLISNKVISKEVKKGILKYAKKEINNRNIVAFDVVMNYLDRNPILKKGKLPVNVHMQTDYYTYDIIAIKEVEIEALFDKIDEISKAERVIIIIETKDYRKQFLNTKRSCYICTYSPLEIVDRIN
;
A
#
# COMPACT_ATOMS: atom_id res chain seq x y z
N MET A 1 7.81 -4.19 28.51
CA MET A 1 8.09 -2.96 27.70
C MET A 1 6.88 -2.03 27.80
N ARG A 2 7.09 -0.77 28.18
CA ARG A 2 6.02 0.23 28.13
C ARG A 2 6.00 0.83 26.71
N VAL A 3 4.91 0.67 25.99
CA VAL A 3 4.75 1.10 24.59
C VAL A 3 3.99 2.43 24.57
N ASN A 4 4.52 3.45 23.90
CA ASN A 4 3.82 4.71 23.69
C ASN A 4 2.83 4.61 22.51
N ASP A 5 2.01 5.63 22.30
CA ASP A 5 0.95 5.57 21.27
C ASP A 5 1.52 5.55 19.85
N LYS A 6 2.64 6.22 19.58
CA LYS A 6 3.34 6.15 18.29
C LYS A 6 3.82 4.73 17.99
N GLN A 7 4.40 4.06 18.98
CA GLN A 7 4.83 2.67 18.86
C GLN A 7 3.65 1.71 18.65
N LYS A 8 2.51 1.94 19.32
CA LYS A 8 1.28 1.17 19.06
C LYS A 8 0.81 1.33 17.61
N ASN A 9 0.84 2.55 17.08
CA ASN A 9 0.48 2.83 15.69
C ASN A 9 1.42 2.14 14.69
N ILE A 10 2.74 2.16 14.94
CA ILE A 10 3.72 1.41 14.14
C ILE A 10 3.39 -0.09 14.14
N MET A 11 3.16 -0.65 15.33
CA MET A 11 2.86 -2.08 15.48
C MET A 11 1.57 -2.45 14.74
N LYS A 12 0.51 -1.64 14.88
CA LYS A 12 -0.76 -1.85 14.19
C LYS A 12 -0.58 -1.79 12.67
N LEU A 13 0.12 -0.78 12.18
CA LEU A 13 0.37 -0.60 10.75
C LEU A 13 1.12 -1.81 10.15
N LEU A 14 2.17 -2.27 10.80
CA LEU A 14 2.93 -3.45 10.37
C LEU A 14 2.17 -4.77 10.59
N TRP A 15 1.26 -4.83 11.56
CA TRP A 15 0.38 -5.98 11.72
C TRP A 15 -0.60 -6.11 10.57
N ASP A 16 -1.20 -4.99 10.15
CA ASP A 16 -2.21 -4.96 9.09
C ASP A 16 -1.57 -5.14 7.70
N PHE A 17 -0.41 -4.52 7.44
CA PHE A 17 0.20 -4.44 6.11
C PHE A 17 1.53 -5.20 5.95
N ASP A 18 1.92 -5.99 6.92
CA ASP A 18 3.07 -6.89 6.94
C ASP A 18 4.43 -6.18 6.95
N SER A 19 4.71 -5.33 5.96
CA SER A 19 5.97 -4.60 5.82
C SER A 19 5.82 -3.29 5.07
N LEU A 20 6.58 -2.27 5.49
CA LEU A 20 6.61 -0.94 4.88
C LEU A 20 8.03 -0.37 4.94
N ARG A 21 8.33 0.64 4.12
CA ARG A 21 9.58 1.40 4.26
C ARG A 21 9.56 2.22 5.56
N GLU A 22 10.70 2.35 6.17
CA GLU A 22 10.88 3.17 7.37
C GLU A 22 10.37 4.61 7.16
N SER A 23 10.68 5.20 6.01
CA SER A 23 10.21 6.54 5.64
C SER A 23 8.67 6.65 5.53
N GLN A 24 7.99 5.60 5.06
CA GLN A 24 6.53 5.55 5.02
C GLN A 24 5.96 5.51 6.44
N ILE A 25 6.52 4.67 7.30
CA ILE A 25 6.10 4.54 8.71
C ILE A 25 6.32 5.83 9.47
N MET A 26 7.48 6.47 9.32
CA MET A 26 7.79 7.74 10.00
C MET A 26 6.76 8.82 9.67
N LYS A 27 6.38 8.95 8.40
CA LYS A 27 5.36 9.91 7.96
C LYS A 27 3.96 9.56 8.47
N LEU A 28 3.54 8.29 8.31
CA LEU A 28 2.18 7.84 8.69
C LEU A 28 1.93 7.88 10.18
N CYS A 29 2.93 7.52 10.98
CA CYS A 29 2.81 7.45 12.44
C CYS A 29 3.31 8.71 13.14
N ASN A 30 3.84 9.69 12.40
CA ASN A 30 4.53 10.86 12.96
C ASN A 30 5.49 10.47 14.09
N CYS A 31 6.33 9.45 13.83
CA CYS A 31 7.23 8.85 14.81
C CYS A 31 8.70 9.20 14.49
N SER A 32 9.56 8.97 15.49
CA SER A 32 10.99 9.16 15.40
C SER A 32 11.73 7.84 15.16
N GLU A 33 13.00 7.92 14.73
CA GLU A 33 13.87 6.74 14.69
C GLU A 33 14.01 6.07 16.06
N THR A 34 13.97 6.84 17.15
CA THR A 34 14.04 6.31 18.51
C THR A 34 12.84 5.39 18.80
N ASP A 35 11.64 5.77 18.36
CA ASP A 35 10.45 4.93 18.53
C ASP A 35 10.61 3.59 17.80
N ILE A 36 11.17 3.63 16.59
CA ILE A 36 11.43 2.46 15.75
C ILE A 36 12.51 1.58 16.38
N ASN A 37 13.64 2.19 16.77
CA ASN A 37 14.78 1.47 17.35
C ASN A 37 14.41 0.77 18.66
N ASN A 38 13.56 1.38 19.48
CA ASN A 38 13.04 0.74 20.69
C ASN A 38 12.24 -0.53 20.37
N LEU A 39 11.42 -0.54 19.32
CA LEU A 39 10.68 -1.72 18.91
C LEU A 39 11.60 -2.81 18.32
N ILE A 40 12.65 -2.43 17.60
CA ILE A 40 13.66 -3.35 17.06
C ILE A 40 14.44 -4.00 18.22
N SER A 41 14.93 -3.21 19.17
CA SER A 41 15.70 -3.69 20.32
C SER A 41 14.91 -4.66 21.18
N ASN A 42 13.58 -4.47 21.26
CA ASN A 42 12.67 -5.39 21.95
C ASN A 42 12.19 -6.57 21.07
N LYS A 43 12.74 -6.73 19.86
CA LYS A 43 12.41 -7.82 18.91
C LYS A 43 10.93 -7.88 18.50
N VAL A 44 10.20 -6.77 18.59
CA VAL A 44 8.81 -6.68 18.14
C VAL A 44 8.74 -6.56 16.62
N ILE A 45 9.61 -5.71 16.07
CA ILE A 45 9.78 -5.53 14.65
C ILE A 45 11.23 -5.81 14.25
N SER A 46 11.45 -6.02 12.95
CA SER A 46 12.79 -6.17 12.38
C SER A 46 12.98 -5.24 11.19
N LYS A 47 14.23 -4.88 10.93
CA LYS A 47 14.61 -4.00 9.81
C LYS A 47 15.51 -4.74 8.84
N GLU A 48 15.14 -4.76 7.57
CA GLU A 48 16.06 -5.11 6.49
C GLU A 48 16.87 -3.87 6.12
N VAL A 49 18.09 -3.80 6.62
CA VAL A 49 18.93 -2.59 6.59
C VAL A 49 19.21 -2.11 5.17
N LYS A 50 19.53 -3.03 4.23
CA LYS A 50 19.87 -2.68 2.84
C LYS A 50 18.73 -1.98 2.09
N LYS A 51 17.48 -2.28 2.43
CA LYS A 51 16.27 -1.75 1.76
C LYS A 51 15.52 -0.73 2.61
N GLY A 52 15.90 -0.53 3.87
CA GLY A 52 15.17 0.35 4.79
C GLY A 52 13.73 -0.13 5.04
N ILE A 53 13.48 -1.46 4.97
CA ILE A 53 12.16 -2.03 5.16
C ILE A 53 12.00 -2.51 6.60
N LEU A 54 10.90 -2.10 7.22
CA LEU A 54 10.47 -2.57 8.53
C LEU A 54 9.33 -3.59 8.36
N LYS A 55 9.36 -4.63 9.16
CA LYS A 55 8.32 -5.67 9.20
C LYS A 55 8.07 -6.14 10.63
N TYR A 56 6.91 -6.71 10.88
CA TYR A 56 6.68 -7.43 12.12
C TYR A 56 7.65 -8.62 12.19
N ALA A 57 8.25 -8.88 13.35
CA ALA A 57 9.40 -9.79 13.47
C ALA A 57 9.17 -11.19 12.85
N LYS A 58 7.93 -11.69 12.90
CA LYS A 58 7.54 -13.02 12.39
C LYS A 58 6.93 -13.02 10.98
N LYS A 59 6.79 -11.84 10.34
CA LYS A 59 6.17 -11.74 9.01
C LYS A 59 7.22 -11.63 7.92
N GLU A 60 6.85 -11.97 6.72
CA GLU A 60 7.68 -11.80 5.53
C GLU A 60 7.48 -10.41 4.91
N ILE A 61 8.40 -10.04 4.01
CA ILE A 61 8.31 -8.79 3.29
C ILE A 61 7.23 -8.92 2.21
N ASN A 62 6.28 -8.00 2.23
CA ASN A 62 5.24 -7.88 1.21
C ASN A 62 5.52 -6.65 0.32
N ASN A 63 6.19 -6.88 -0.79
CA ASN A 63 6.55 -5.81 -1.73
C ASN A 63 5.33 -5.10 -2.32
N ARG A 64 4.20 -5.80 -2.50
CA ARG A 64 2.96 -5.18 -3.02
C ARG A 64 2.41 -4.12 -2.07
N ASN A 65 2.43 -4.39 -0.78
CA ASN A 65 2.01 -3.39 0.21
C ASN A 65 2.96 -2.19 0.22
N ILE A 66 4.27 -2.41 0.13
CA ILE A 66 5.26 -1.33 0.07
C ILE A 66 4.98 -0.39 -1.10
N VAL A 67 4.72 -0.95 -2.29
CA VAL A 67 4.42 -0.19 -3.50
C VAL A 67 3.05 0.49 -3.42
N ALA A 68 2.04 -0.19 -2.87
CA ALA A 68 0.73 0.41 -2.64
C ALA A 68 0.81 1.63 -1.71
N PHE A 69 1.69 1.57 -0.71
CA PHE A 69 1.92 2.70 0.18
C PHE A 69 2.71 3.86 -0.46
N ASP A 70 3.45 3.64 -1.54
CA ASP A 70 4.01 4.75 -2.33
C ASP A 70 2.89 5.62 -2.93
N VAL A 71 1.77 5.01 -3.33
CA VAL A 71 0.57 5.75 -3.75
C VAL A 71 -0.06 6.48 -2.55
N VAL A 72 -0.23 5.80 -1.41
CA VAL A 72 -0.81 6.41 -0.20
C VAL A 72 -0.04 7.68 0.21
N MET A 73 1.30 7.69 0.05
CA MET A 73 2.12 8.86 0.39
C MET A 73 1.70 10.15 -0.37
N ASN A 74 1.11 10.03 -1.56
CA ASN A 74 0.62 11.16 -2.33
C ASN A 74 -0.73 11.72 -1.85
N TYR A 75 -1.34 11.09 -0.86
CA TYR A 75 -2.64 11.46 -0.30
C TYR A 75 -2.57 11.83 1.19
N LEU A 76 -1.37 11.94 1.77
CA LEU A 76 -1.21 12.22 3.21
C LEU A 76 -1.79 13.56 3.65
N ASP A 77 -1.77 14.56 2.79
CA ASP A 77 -2.37 15.89 3.01
C ASP A 77 -3.91 15.83 3.16
N ARG A 78 -4.54 14.74 2.73
CA ARG A 78 -5.97 14.48 2.83
C ARG A 78 -6.35 13.61 4.02
N ASN A 79 -5.45 13.41 4.97
CA ASN A 79 -5.66 12.59 6.18
C ASN A 79 -6.37 11.25 5.90
N PRO A 80 -5.83 10.39 5.03
CA PRO A 80 -6.52 9.19 4.60
C PRO A 80 -6.73 8.20 5.74
N ILE A 81 -7.93 7.61 5.80
CA ILE A 81 -8.21 6.45 6.65
C ILE A 81 -7.85 5.20 5.87
N LEU A 82 -6.94 4.40 6.42
CA LEU A 82 -6.39 3.21 5.77
C LEU A 82 -6.92 1.94 6.43
N LYS A 83 -7.33 0.98 5.59
CA LYS A 83 -7.71 -0.37 6.02
C LYS A 83 -7.05 -1.40 5.12
N LYS A 84 -6.73 -2.56 5.68
CA LYS A 84 -6.28 -3.70 4.88
C LYS A 84 -7.40 -4.15 3.96
N GLY A 85 -7.12 -4.24 2.66
CA GLY A 85 -8.06 -4.77 1.67
C GLY A 85 -8.18 -6.29 1.75
N LYS A 86 -9.22 -6.83 1.08
CA LYS A 86 -9.29 -8.26 0.76
C LYS A 86 -8.53 -8.49 -0.54
N LEU A 87 -7.73 -9.54 -0.59
CA LEU A 87 -6.97 -9.88 -1.81
C LEU A 87 -7.88 -9.89 -3.05
N PRO A 88 -7.45 -9.29 -4.14
CA PRO A 88 -6.13 -8.72 -4.44
C PRO A 88 -5.95 -7.26 -3.99
N VAL A 89 -6.92 -6.63 -3.34
CA VAL A 89 -6.79 -5.25 -2.81
C VAL A 89 -5.77 -5.22 -1.69
N ASN A 90 -4.71 -4.44 -1.86
CA ASN A 90 -3.68 -4.25 -0.85
C ASN A 90 -4.11 -3.26 0.24
N VAL A 91 -4.62 -2.11 -0.19
CA VAL A 91 -5.04 -1.03 0.70
C VAL A 91 -6.40 -0.50 0.26
N HIS A 92 -7.33 -0.43 1.20
CA HIS A 92 -8.53 0.38 1.06
C HIS A 92 -8.26 1.72 1.72
N MET A 93 -8.37 2.80 0.96
CA MET A 93 -8.10 4.16 1.40
C MET A 93 -9.35 5.03 1.26
N GLN A 94 -9.74 5.67 2.33
CA GLN A 94 -10.84 6.64 2.34
C GLN A 94 -10.26 8.05 2.58
N THR A 95 -10.58 8.98 1.70
CA THR A 95 -10.31 10.41 1.85
C THR A 95 -11.62 11.16 2.08
N ASP A 96 -11.56 12.48 2.27
CA ASP A 96 -12.75 13.31 2.42
C ASP A 96 -13.67 13.31 1.19
N TYR A 97 -13.13 12.97 0.02
CA TYR A 97 -13.85 13.07 -1.26
C TYR A 97 -14.23 11.72 -1.85
N TYR A 98 -13.36 10.72 -1.74
CA TYR A 98 -13.51 9.44 -2.43
C TYR A 98 -12.94 8.29 -1.62
N THR A 99 -13.47 7.11 -1.94
CA THR A 99 -12.88 5.84 -1.53
C THR A 99 -12.04 5.27 -2.67
N TYR A 100 -10.90 4.69 -2.32
CA TYR A 100 -9.96 4.08 -3.27
C TYR A 100 -9.61 2.67 -2.84
N ASP A 101 -9.56 1.76 -3.81
CA ASP A 101 -8.91 0.47 -3.65
C ASP A 101 -7.60 0.49 -4.42
N ILE A 102 -6.49 0.21 -3.74
CA ILE A 102 -5.14 0.19 -4.31
C ILE A 102 -4.72 -1.26 -4.47
N ILE A 103 -4.40 -1.65 -5.70
CA ILE A 103 -4.08 -3.01 -6.10
C ILE A 103 -2.73 -3.02 -6.79
N ALA A 104 -1.73 -3.68 -6.20
CA ALA A 104 -0.43 -3.90 -6.82
C ALA A 104 -0.37 -5.34 -7.36
N ILE A 105 -0.18 -5.49 -8.67
CA ILE A 105 -0.22 -6.78 -9.37
C ILE A 105 1.04 -7.01 -10.20
N LYS A 106 1.32 -8.28 -10.44
CA LYS A 106 2.33 -8.71 -11.41
C LYS A 106 1.71 -8.80 -12.79
N GLU A 107 2.55 -8.70 -13.83
CA GLU A 107 2.14 -8.78 -15.23
C GLU A 107 1.24 -9.98 -15.54
N VAL A 108 1.58 -11.16 -15.02
CA VAL A 108 0.83 -12.40 -15.22
C VAL A 108 -0.58 -12.40 -14.62
N GLU A 109 -0.90 -11.44 -13.77
CA GLU A 109 -2.19 -11.33 -13.08
C GLU A 109 -3.12 -10.30 -13.75
N ILE A 110 -2.62 -9.54 -14.73
CA ILE A 110 -3.32 -8.38 -15.30
C ILE A 110 -4.66 -8.79 -15.92
N GLU A 111 -4.67 -9.81 -16.79
CA GLU A 111 -5.87 -10.25 -17.50
C GLU A 111 -6.95 -10.72 -16.52
N ALA A 112 -6.59 -11.58 -15.58
CA ALA A 112 -7.51 -12.13 -14.60
C ALA A 112 -8.09 -11.07 -13.66
N LEU A 113 -7.34 -9.99 -13.39
CA LEU A 113 -7.81 -8.90 -12.56
C LEU A 113 -8.81 -8.03 -13.32
N PHE A 114 -8.48 -7.63 -14.54
CA PHE A 114 -9.27 -6.65 -15.28
C PHE A 114 -10.69 -7.12 -15.58
N ASP A 115 -10.87 -8.41 -15.84
CA ASP A 115 -12.18 -9.00 -16.05
C ASP A 115 -13.08 -8.99 -14.80
N LYS A 116 -12.46 -8.88 -13.61
CA LYS A 116 -13.17 -9.00 -12.33
C LYS A 116 -13.11 -7.76 -11.46
N ILE A 117 -12.56 -6.67 -11.95
CA ILE A 117 -12.28 -5.50 -11.12
C ILE A 117 -13.55 -4.92 -10.47
N ASP A 118 -14.68 -4.93 -11.18
CA ASP A 118 -15.95 -4.42 -10.66
C ASP A 118 -16.59 -5.35 -9.60
N GLU A 119 -16.19 -6.62 -9.57
CA GLU A 119 -16.60 -7.59 -8.55
C GLU A 119 -15.70 -7.48 -7.29
N ILE A 120 -14.41 -7.28 -7.52
CA ILE A 120 -13.38 -7.25 -6.48
C ILE A 120 -13.44 -5.97 -5.66
N SER A 121 -13.51 -4.82 -6.34
CA SER A 121 -13.50 -3.51 -5.69
C SER A 121 -14.92 -3.03 -5.39
N LYS A 122 -15.08 -2.45 -4.20
CA LYS A 122 -16.29 -1.71 -3.79
C LYS A 122 -16.04 -0.21 -3.68
N ALA A 123 -14.82 0.23 -3.87
CA ALA A 123 -14.45 1.64 -3.83
C ALA A 123 -14.97 2.39 -5.07
N GLU A 124 -15.11 3.71 -4.96
CA GLU A 124 -15.51 4.58 -6.07
C GLU A 124 -14.44 4.68 -7.14
N ARG A 125 -13.17 4.53 -6.73
CA ARG A 125 -12.00 4.60 -7.59
C ARG A 125 -11.05 3.46 -7.32
N VAL A 126 -10.38 3.00 -8.37
CA VAL A 126 -9.38 1.94 -8.27
C VAL A 126 -8.04 2.46 -8.79
N ILE A 127 -6.98 2.19 -8.05
CA ILE A 127 -5.61 2.48 -8.47
C ILE A 127 -4.90 1.14 -8.64
N ILE A 128 -4.56 0.82 -9.87
CA ILE A 128 -3.86 -0.41 -10.23
C ILE A 128 -2.40 -0.07 -10.48
N ILE A 129 -1.51 -0.74 -9.78
CA ILE A 129 -0.07 -0.57 -9.91
C ILE A 129 0.48 -1.81 -10.61
N ILE A 130 1.14 -1.62 -11.74
CA ILE A 130 1.70 -2.66 -12.59
C ILE A 130 3.22 -2.48 -12.73
N GLU A 131 3.92 -3.60 -12.95
CA GLU A 131 5.39 -3.57 -13.13
C GLU A 131 5.82 -3.07 -14.50
N THR A 132 4.96 -3.18 -15.51
CA THR A 132 5.27 -2.84 -16.89
C THR A 132 4.32 -1.79 -17.47
N LYS A 133 4.81 -1.01 -18.46
CA LYS A 133 3.99 -0.09 -19.25
C LYS A 133 3.26 -0.80 -20.41
N ASP A 134 3.57 -2.05 -20.68
CA ASP A 134 3.06 -2.80 -21.84
C ASP A 134 1.73 -3.53 -21.57
N TYR A 135 0.87 -2.95 -20.72
CA TYR A 135 -0.46 -3.49 -20.51
C TYR A 135 -1.37 -3.20 -21.71
N ARG A 136 -2.30 -4.12 -21.99
CA ARG A 136 -3.24 -3.97 -23.11
C ARG A 136 -4.53 -3.31 -22.63
N LYS A 137 -4.80 -2.08 -23.07
CA LYS A 137 -6.02 -1.30 -22.72
C LYS A 137 -7.33 -2.04 -23.02
N GLN A 138 -7.34 -2.92 -24.03
CA GLN A 138 -8.52 -3.69 -24.43
C GLN A 138 -9.07 -4.63 -23.37
N PHE A 139 -8.30 -4.94 -22.33
CA PHE A 139 -8.74 -5.78 -21.22
C PHE A 139 -9.44 -4.98 -20.10
N LEU A 140 -9.43 -3.66 -20.18
CA LEU A 140 -10.07 -2.82 -19.15
C LEU A 140 -11.54 -2.60 -19.49
N ASN A 141 -12.37 -3.51 -19.05
CA ASN A 141 -13.84 -3.38 -19.10
C ASN A 141 -14.36 -3.09 -17.68
N THR A 142 -14.31 -1.82 -17.27
CA THR A 142 -14.78 -1.41 -15.95
C THR A 142 -15.68 -0.17 -16.04
N LYS A 143 -16.71 -0.13 -15.19
CA LYS A 143 -17.59 1.04 -15.01
C LYS A 143 -17.00 2.06 -14.01
N ARG A 144 -15.89 1.69 -13.34
CA ARG A 144 -15.27 2.50 -12.29
C ARG A 144 -14.19 3.38 -12.87
N SER A 145 -13.93 4.48 -12.19
CA SER A 145 -12.76 5.32 -12.49
C SER A 145 -11.49 4.59 -12.06
N CYS A 146 -10.71 4.14 -13.02
CA CYS A 146 -9.46 3.42 -12.80
C CYS A 146 -8.25 4.28 -13.19
N TYR A 147 -7.24 4.28 -12.33
CA TYR A 147 -5.93 4.87 -12.60
C TYR A 147 -4.91 3.74 -12.71
N ILE A 148 -4.18 3.71 -13.82
CA ILE A 148 -3.10 2.75 -14.03
C ILE A 148 -1.79 3.46 -13.72
N CYS A 149 -1.03 2.90 -12.81
CA CYS A 149 0.28 3.39 -12.41
C CYS A 149 1.34 2.33 -12.70
N THR A 150 2.51 2.75 -13.15
CA THR A 150 3.71 1.93 -13.09
C THR A 150 4.43 2.18 -11.77
N TYR A 151 5.29 1.27 -11.36
CA TYR A 151 6.18 1.58 -10.26
C TYR A 151 7.64 1.46 -10.67
N SER A 152 8.48 2.30 -10.06
CA SER A 152 9.91 2.43 -10.36
C SER A 152 10.21 3.13 -11.71
N PRO A 153 9.88 4.41 -11.85
CA PRO A 153 9.19 5.30 -10.90
C PRO A 153 7.67 5.08 -10.84
N LEU A 154 7.03 5.58 -9.77
CA LEU A 154 5.58 5.59 -9.67
C LEU A 154 5.01 6.71 -10.55
N GLU A 155 4.42 6.35 -11.67
CA GLU A 155 3.83 7.28 -12.63
C GLU A 155 2.43 6.82 -13.03
N ILE A 156 1.50 7.78 -13.16
CA ILE A 156 0.20 7.50 -13.78
C ILE A 156 0.41 7.40 -15.27
N VAL A 157 0.19 6.24 -15.84
CA VAL A 157 0.36 5.99 -17.27
C VAL A 157 -0.97 5.99 -18.02
N ASP A 158 -2.08 5.79 -17.33
CA ASP A 158 -3.41 5.85 -17.92
C ASP A 158 -4.50 6.18 -16.89
N ARG A 159 -5.61 6.71 -17.40
CA ARG A 159 -6.85 6.93 -16.67
C ARG A 159 -8.01 6.44 -17.50
N ILE A 160 -8.88 5.62 -16.89
CA ILE A 160 -10.04 5.05 -17.54
C ILE A 160 -11.27 5.47 -16.74
N ASN A 161 -12.23 6.09 -17.46
CA ASN A 161 -13.47 6.70 -16.94
C ASN A 161 -13.29 7.86 -15.96
#